data_7cb3383c3be1823d29c66172d6579a70
#
_entry.id   7cb3383c3be1823d29c66172d6579a70
#
_cell.length_a   1.000
_cell.length_b   1.000
_cell.length_c   1.000
_cell.angle_alpha   90.00
_cell.angle_beta   90.00
_cell.angle_gamma   90.00
#
_symmetry.space_group_name_H-M   'P 1'
#
loop_
_entity.id
_entity.type
_entity.pdbx_description
1 polymer ?
#
loop_
_entity_poly.entity_id
_entity_poly.type
_entity_poly.pdbx_seq_one_letter_code
_entity_poly.pdbx_strand_id
1 'polypeptide(L)'
;MTHSTESAPRSSTSKKRPVLIGVGVVVLIVVAFVAWLAYEAVSAKSNLEATRTAANSAKDALLDGDVQGAKAAAADASNSAAKAQNAASSLPFTVAGAVPYLGSPIATITEIADVVHGLAVDVLEPASDASASISPDSIVEGGGRVNLQALIDAEPVLASTSAAAEDLYARAQAIEDPAYLGVVQDARVQLENQTHDLAGLLTNTYTASKLVPTMMGASGPRSYFLAFQTNAEARGTGGLLGGFGILRAEDGTARVDTLGSNNELEFAERPIDLGPEYNALWGPRNTTTDFRNSNASPNFPYAGQIWSSMWAEQTGEQLNGAIGTDPIALGYILDATGPITLADGEVISGDNVVEVTLSTAYSRFGDDQIARKAYLQEIAAAVVGKMTTGVAPTRKLLDAVGRAGSEGRIQIWSADPAEQDVLSGTKIGHTLPDDPAPYANVVVNNAGGNKLDYYLARDISYTAESCTGPTRKSTVTATLTNNVDPNGLTSYVASTFQPGVPYGTNESIVYLYGTQGAKIVSTKVDGVSAFSVQGGTELGHPVQAAYLTVPPGESSTVVWELEEPSVPGEAVVPKQPLVDDPSITVDVPQC
;
A
#
# COMPACT_ATOMS: atom_id res chain seq x y z
N MET A 1 8.30 -91.23 -72.38
CA MET A 1 7.04 -90.56 -72.09
C MET A 1 7.18 -89.91 -70.76
N THR A 2 7.51 -88.67 -70.74
CA THR A 2 7.73 -87.85 -69.50
C THR A 2 6.87 -86.60 -69.60
N HIS A 3 5.85 -86.49 -68.77
CA HIS A 3 5.03 -85.32 -68.68
C HIS A 3 5.73 -84.29 -67.72
N SER A 4 6.05 -83.16 -68.24
CA SER A 4 6.45 -81.98 -67.48
C SER A 4 5.20 -81.24 -67.07
N THR A 5 5.00 -81.01 -65.78
CA THR A 5 3.99 -80.11 -65.26
C THR A 5 4.62 -78.77 -64.91
N GLU A 6 4.23 -77.76 -65.66
CA GLU A 6 4.63 -76.37 -65.52
C GLU A 6 3.80 -75.76 -64.36
N SER A 7 4.48 -75.27 -63.32
CA SER A 7 3.86 -74.54 -62.18
C SER A 7 3.89 -73.03 -62.43
N ALA A 8 2.70 -72.43 -62.55
CA ALA A 8 2.55 -70.98 -62.68
C ALA A 8 2.98 -70.21 -61.41
N PRO A 9 3.57 -69.00 -61.51
CA PRO A 9 4.00 -68.18 -60.36
C PRO A 9 2.78 -67.55 -59.69
N ARG A 10 2.59 -67.79 -58.40
CA ARG A 10 1.65 -67.00 -57.54
C ARG A 10 2.10 -65.56 -57.41
N SER A 11 1.29 -64.63 -57.94
CA SER A 11 1.46 -63.18 -57.71
C SER A 11 1.18 -62.86 -56.25
N SER A 12 2.20 -62.47 -55.46
CA SER A 12 2.05 -61.93 -54.13
C SER A 12 1.52 -60.49 -54.26
N THR A 13 0.24 -60.30 -54.17
CA THR A 13 -0.35 -58.95 -54.03
C THR A 13 0.13 -58.30 -52.72
N SER A 14 1.01 -57.33 -52.87
CA SER A 14 1.61 -56.54 -51.76
C SER A 14 0.53 -55.93 -50.89
N LYS A 15 0.36 -56.43 -49.66
CA LYS A 15 -0.45 -55.80 -48.57
C LYS A 15 0.05 -54.46 -48.11
N LYS A 16 1.10 -53.86 -48.74
CA LYS A 16 1.72 -52.60 -48.36
C LYS A 16 0.96 -51.33 -48.83
N ARG A 17 0.12 -51.44 -49.87
CA ARG A 17 -0.63 -50.27 -50.40
C ARG A 17 -1.73 -49.76 -49.46
N PRO A 18 -2.59 -50.56 -48.80
CA PRO A 18 -3.60 -50.03 -47.89
C PRO A 18 -3.00 -49.44 -46.60
N VAL A 19 -1.85 -49.93 -46.11
CA VAL A 19 -1.12 -49.37 -44.95
C VAL A 19 -0.52 -48.01 -45.27
N LEU A 20 0.08 -47.84 -46.45
CA LEU A 20 0.62 -46.54 -46.89
C LEU A 20 -0.46 -45.49 -47.11
N ILE A 21 -1.64 -45.85 -47.59
CA ILE A 21 -2.80 -44.95 -47.74
C ILE A 21 -3.33 -44.58 -46.34
N GLY A 22 -3.43 -45.52 -45.41
CA GLY A 22 -3.85 -45.29 -44.05
C GLY A 22 -2.90 -44.34 -43.29
N VAL A 23 -1.58 -44.54 -43.42
CA VAL A 23 -0.56 -43.65 -42.85
C VAL A 23 -0.62 -42.23 -43.47
N GLY A 24 -0.84 -42.15 -44.80
CA GLY A 24 -0.99 -40.86 -45.48
C GLY A 24 -2.22 -40.07 -45.01
N VAL A 25 -3.35 -40.76 -44.78
CA VAL A 25 -4.58 -40.15 -44.24
C VAL A 25 -4.36 -39.66 -42.78
N VAL A 26 -3.71 -40.46 -41.95
CA VAL A 26 -3.39 -40.06 -40.56
C VAL A 26 -2.47 -38.82 -40.54
N VAL A 27 -1.42 -38.78 -41.37
CA VAL A 27 -0.52 -37.62 -41.50
C VAL A 27 -1.31 -36.39 -41.97
N LEU A 28 -2.22 -36.50 -42.92
CA LEU A 28 -3.04 -35.38 -43.37
C LEU A 28 -3.99 -34.89 -42.27
N ILE A 29 -4.57 -35.76 -41.46
CA ILE A 29 -5.41 -35.37 -40.31
C ILE A 29 -4.58 -34.65 -39.27
N VAL A 30 -3.38 -35.14 -38.94
CA VAL A 30 -2.46 -34.47 -37.98
C VAL A 30 -2.03 -33.09 -38.50
N VAL A 31 -1.67 -32.97 -39.77
CA VAL A 31 -1.29 -31.68 -40.37
C VAL A 31 -2.47 -30.70 -40.35
N ALA A 32 -3.68 -31.16 -40.69
CA ALA A 32 -4.88 -30.31 -40.63
C ALA A 32 -5.21 -29.88 -39.20
N PHE A 33 -5.04 -30.77 -38.21
CA PHE A 33 -5.24 -30.47 -36.80
C PHE A 33 -4.21 -29.43 -36.29
N VAL A 34 -2.94 -29.60 -36.62
CA VAL A 34 -1.88 -28.64 -36.23
C VAL A 34 -2.12 -27.29 -36.88
N ALA A 35 -2.53 -27.25 -38.16
CA ALA A 35 -2.86 -25.97 -38.82
C ALA A 35 -4.08 -25.31 -38.19
N TRP A 36 -5.09 -26.05 -37.77
CA TRP A 36 -6.27 -25.54 -37.07
C TRP A 36 -5.87 -25.02 -35.68
N LEU A 37 -5.06 -25.77 -34.91
CA LEU A 37 -4.54 -25.33 -33.62
C LEU A 37 -3.73 -24.03 -33.74
N ALA A 38 -2.86 -23.91 -34.75
CA ALA A 38 -2.10 -22.69 -35.02
C ALA A 38 -3.01 -21.50 -35.38
N TYR A 39 -4.06 -21.71 -36.15
CA TYR A 39 -5.04 -20.67 -36.44
C TYR A 39 -5.74 -20.17 -35.20
N GLU A 40 -6.22 -21.07 -34.33
CA GLU A 40 -6.88 -20.73 -33.08
C GLU A 40 -5.91 -20.02 -32.12
N ALA A 41 -4.63 -20.44 -32.05
CA ALA A 41 -3.61 -19.76 -31.25
C ALA A 41 -3.35 -18.32 -31.70
N VAL A 42 -3.27 -18.07 -33.02
CA VAL A 42 -3.15 -16.73 -33.58
C VAL A 42 -4.41 -15.91 -33.30
N SER A 43 -5.59 -16.52 -33.42
CA SER A 43 -6.88 -15.89 -33.12
C SER A 43 -6.98 -15.50 -31.65
N ALA A 44 -6.66 -16.41 -30.72
CA ALA A 44 -6.64 -16.14 -29.29
C ALA A 44 -5.70 -14.97 -28.95
N LYS A 45 -4.44 -15.02 -29.43
CA LYS A 45 -3.47 -13.95 -29.21
C LYS A 45 -3.97 -12.60 -29.73
N SER A 46 -4.42 -12.55 -30.99
CA SER A 46 -4.89 -11.30 -31.61
C SER A 46 -6.09 -10.70 -30.88
N ASN A 47 -7.02 -11.54 -30.39
CA ASN A 47 -8.18 -11.07 -29.66
C ASN A 47 -7.83 -10.67 -28.23
N LEU A 48 -6.85 -11.32 -27.55
CA LEU A 48 -6.33 -10.86 -26.25
C LEU A 48 -5.66 -9.48 -26.37
N GLU A 49 -4.87 -9.26 -27.42
CA GLU A 49 -4.26 -7.94 -27.71
C GLU A 49 -5.31 -6.87 -28.00
N ALA A 50 -6.37 -7.21 -28.76
CA ALA A 50 -7.50 -6.32 -29.00
C ALA A 50 -8.27 -6.01 -27.70
N THR A 51 -8.51 -7.00 -26.85
CA THR A 51 -9.13 -6.81 -25.53
C THR A 51 -8.32 -5.84 -24.68
N ARG A 52 -7.01 -6.04 -24.59
CA ARG A 52 -6.12 -5.14 -23.85
C ARG A 52 -6.19 -3.70 -24.37
N THR A 53 -6.18 -3.53 -25.69
CA THR A 53 -6.26 -2.19 -26.29
C THR A 53 -7.60 -1.52 -25.98
N ALA A 54 -8.71 -2.25 -26.14
CA ALA A 54 -10.05 -1.75 -25.83
C ALA A 54 -10.23 -1.46 -24.33
N ALA A 55 -9.70 -2.32 -23.43
CA ALA A 55 -9.73 -2.09 -22.00
C ALA A 55 -8.95 -0.83 -21.57
N ASN A 56 -7.79 -0.59 -22.17
CA ASN A 56 -7.05 0.66 -21.94
C ASN A 56 -7.83 1.88 -22.43
N SER A 57 -8.47 1.80 -23.60
CA SER A 57 -9.32 2.88 -24.11
C SER A 57 -10.53 3.13 -23.21
N ALA A 58 -11.15 2.08 -22.66
CA ALA A 58 -12.24 2.21 -21.68
C ALA A 58 -11.77 2.89 -20.39
N LYS A 59 -10.60 2.47 -19.87
CA LYS A 59 -9.98 3.09 -18.70
C LYS A 59 -9.71 4.58 -18.93
N ASP A 60 -9.10 4.93 -20.05
CA ASP A 60 -8.77 6.33 -20.38
C ASP A 60 -10.05 7.17 -20.49
N ALA A 61 -11.08 6.65 -21.19
CA ALA A 61 -12.38 7.30 -21.29
C ALA A 61 -13.08 7.47 -19.92
N LEU A 62 -13.01 6.46 -19.02
CA LEU A 62 -13.51 6.57 -17.64
C LEU A 62 -12.81 7.69 -16.87
N LEU A 63 -11.49 7.78 -17.00
CA LEU A 63 -10.69 8.80 -16.33
C LEU A 63 -10.93 10.21 -16.89
N ASP A 64 -11.25 10.32 -18.18
CA ASP A 64 -11.57 11.58 -18.86
C ASP A 64 -13.05 11.99 -18.73
N GLY A 65 -13.87 11.15 -18.07
CA GLY A 65 -15.31 11.39 -17.90
C GLY A 65 -16.14 11.18 -19.19
N ASP A 66 -15.53 10.57 -20.24
CA ASP A 66 -16.24 10.22 -21.47
C ASP A 66 -17.05 8.92 -21.28
N VAL A 67 -18.26 9.08 -20.74
CA VAL A 67 -19.19 7.97 -20.46
C VAL A 67 -19.51 7.15 -21.72
N GLN A 68 -19.68 7.79 -22.88
CA GLN A 68 -20.03 7.08 -24.11
C GLN A 68 -18.82 6.33 -24.69
N GLY A 69 -17.66 6.95 -24.66
CA GLY A 69 -16.38 6.32 -25.06
C GLY A 69 -16.05 5.11 -24.16
N ALA A 70 -16.24 5.25 -22.84
CA ALA A 70 -16.03 4.17 -21.89
C ALA A 70 -16.92 2.96 -22.17
N LYS A 71 -18.24 3.17 -22.35
CA LYS A 71 -19.19 2.08 -22.68
C LYS A 71 -18.88 1.41 -24.01
N ALA A 72 -18.58 2.19 -25.05
CA ALA A 72 -18.23 1.63 -26.36
C ALA A 72 -16.95 0.78 -26.28
N ALA A 73 -15.90 1.29 -25.64
CA ALA A 73 -14.64 0.58 -25.48
C ALA A 73 -14.76 -0.66 -24.58
N ALA A 74 -15.60 -0.62 -23.51
CA ALA A 74 -15.88 -1.78 -22.67
C ALA A 74 -16.60 -2.89 -23.46
N ALA A 75 -17.59 -2.54 -24.28
CA ALA A 75 -18.27 -3.49 -25.15
C ALA A 75 -17.31 -4.11 -26.20
N ASP A 76 -16.39 -3.33 -26.76
CA ASP A 76 -15.35 -3.83 -27.67
C ASP A 76 -14.38 -4.77 -26.95
N ALA A 77 -14.01 -4.46 -25.70
CA ALA A 77 -13.18 -5.33 -24.88
C ALA A 77 -13.87 -6.67 -24.60
N SER A 78 -15.13 -6.66 -24.17
CA SER A 78 -15.92 -7.84 -23.89
C SER A 78 -16.11 -8.72 -25.15
N ASN A 79 -16.44 -8.10 -26.28
CA ASN A 79 -16.56 -8.82 -27.56
C ASN A 79 -15.25 -9.48 -28.00
N SER A 80 -14.11 -8.80 -27.81
CA SER A 80 -12.79 -9.35 -28.16
C SER A 80 -12.37 -10.43 -27.17
N ALA A 81 -12.64 -10.26 -25.87
CA ALA A 81 -12.37 -11.24 -24.84
C ALA A 81 -13.17 -12.54 -25.07
N ALA A 82 -14.46 -12.43 -25.41
CA ALA A 82 -15.28 -13.59 -25.76
C ALA A 82 -14.75 -14.35 -26.99
N LYS A 83 -14.24 -13.65 -28.00
CA LYS A 83 -13.59 -14.30 -29.16
C LYS A 83 -12.28 -14.99 -28.76
N ALA A 84 -11.48 -14.38 -27.89
CA ALA A 84 -10.26 -14.97 -27.34
C ALA A 84 -10.56 -16.25 -26.58
N GLN A 85 -11.53 -16.21 -25.67
CA GLN A 85 -11.99 -17.36 -24.89
C GLN A 85 -12.51 -18.47 -25.78
N ASN A 86 -13.36 -18.15 -26.77
CA ASN A 86 -13.88 -19.14 -27.72
C ASN A 86 -12.75 -19.82 -28.53
N ALA A 87 -11.73 -19.07 -28.95
CA ALA A 87 -10.57 -19.63 -29.64
C ALA A 87 -9.75 -20.53 -28.72
N ALA A 88 -9.49 -20.10 -27.47
CA ALA A 88 -8.72 -20.83 -26.47
C ALA A 88 -9.47 -22.07 -25.89
N SER A 89 -10.81 -22.11 -25.98
CA SER A 89 -11.64 -23.25 -25.58
C SER A 89 -12.06 -24.15 -26.75
N SER A 90 -11.57 -23.86 -27.96
CA SER A 90 -11.87 -24.65 -29.16
C SER A 90 -11.41 -26.12 -29.06
N LEU A 91 -12.02 -27.01 -29.86
CA LEU A 91 -11.67 -28.44 -29.84
C LEU A 91 -10.16 -28.71 -30.01
N PRO A 92 -9.42 -28.05 -30.90
CA PRO A 92 -7.96 -28.22 -31.00
C PRO A 92 -7.21 -27.86 -29.71
N PHE A 93 -7.60 -26.78 -29.04
CA PHE A 93 -7.00 -26.36 -27.76
C PHE A 93 -7.29 -27.38 -26.66
N THR A 94 -8.55 -27.82 -26.52
CA THR A 94 -8.95 -28.82 -25.51
C THR A 94 -8.19 -30.14 -25.69
N VAL A 95 -8.08 -30.64 -26.94
CA VAL A 95 -7.36 -31.88 -27.23
C VAL A 95 -5.86 -31.73 -27.04
N ALA A 96 -5.28 -30.62 -27.50
CA ALA A 96 -3.84 -30.38 -27.36
C ALA A 96 -3.45 -30.11 -25.91
N GLY A 97 -4.27 -29.36 -25.15
CA GLY A 97 -4.08 -29.08 -23.72
C GLY A 97 -4.11 -30.35 -22.85
N ALA A 98 -4.85 -31.37 -23.25
CA ALA A 98 -4.91 -32.66 -22.53
C ALA A 98 -3.64 -33.53 -22.71
N VAL A 99 -2.68 -33.16 -23.57
CA VAL A 99 -1.45 -33.91 -23.78
C VAL A 99 -0.45 -33.58 -22.65
N PRO A 100 -0.04 -34.57 -21.83
CA PRO A 100 0.89 -34.32 -20.72
C PRO A 100 2.16 -33.62 -21.21
N TYR A 101 2.64 -32.61 -20.47
CA TYR A 101 3.79 -31.73 -20.74
C TYR A 101 3.63 -30.84 -21.97
N LEU A 102 3.26 -31.40 -23.14
CA LEU A 102 3.10 -30.61 -24.38
C LEU A 102 1.88 -29.68 -24.34
N GLY A 103 0.86 -30.04 -23.59
CA GLY A 103 -0.37 -29.26 -23.43
C GLY A 103 -0.27 -28.13 -22.40
N SER A 104 0.76 -28.13 -21.54
CA SER A 104 0.88 -27.15 -20.44
C SER A 104 0.73 -25.70 -20.90
N PRO A 105 1.47 -25.17 -21.92
CA PRO A 105 1.26 -23.79 -22.35
C PRO A 105 -0.13 -23.50 -22.94
N ILE A 106 -0.78 -24.53 -23.48
CA ILE A 106 -2.13 -24.42 -24.07
C ILE A 106 -3.17 -24.28 -22.95
N ALA A 107 -3.02 -25.06 -21.87
CA ALA A 107 -3.85 -24.93 -20.67
C ALA A 107 -3.70 -23.54 -20.05
N THR A 108 -2.46 -23.09 -19.85
CA THR A 108 -2.17 -21.73 -19.35
C THR A 108 -2.83 -20.64 -20.22
N ILE A 109 -2.77 -20.73 -21.56
CA ILE A 109 -3.44 -19.76 -22.46
C ILE A 109 -4.96 -19.79 -22.28
N THR A 110 -5.55 -20.97 -22.08
CA THR A 110 -7.00 -21.09 -21.86
C THR A 110 -7.41 -20.39 -20.56
N GLU A 111 -6.68 -20.64 -19.47
CA GLU A 111 -6.94 -20.00 -18.17
C GLU A 111 -6.72 -18.47 -18.22
N ILE A 112 -5.68 -18.00 -18.93
CA ILE A 112 -5.48 -16.56 -19.19
C ILE A 112 -6.69 -15.98 -19.92
N ALA A 113 -7.19 -16.63 -20.97
CA ALA A 113 -8.34 -16.15 -21.74
C ALA A 113 -9.62 -16.09 -20.89
N ASP A 114 -9.81 -17.06 -19.99
CA ASP A 114 -10.96 -17.09 -19.07
C ASP A 114 -10.91 -15.96 -18.05
N VAL A 115 -9.75 -15.67 -17.46
CA VAL A 115 -9.58 -14.54 -16.54
C VAL A 115 -9.79 -13.20 -17.27
N VAL A 116 -9.22 -13.04 -18.47
CA VAL A 116 -9.38 -11.81 -19.28
C VAL A 116 -10.84 -11.60 -19.69
N HIS A 117 -11.57 -12.66 -20.00
CA HIS A 117 -13.00 -12.58 -20.29
C HIS A 117 -13.80 -12.14 -19.06
N GLY A 118 -13.52 -12.73 -17.88
CA GLY A 118 -14.12 -12.30 -16.61
C GLY A 118 -13.86 -10.82 -16.31
N LEU A 119 -12.61 -10.35 -16.49
CA LEU A 119 -12.27 -8.92 -16.31
C LEU A 119 -13.10 -7.99 -17.22
N ALA A 120 -13.32 -8.40 -18.47
CA ALA A 120 -14.10 -7.59 -19.40
C ALA A 120 -15.59 -7.53 -19.04
N VAL A 121 -16.18 -8.67 -18.64
CA VAL A 121 -17.65 -8.81 -18.42
C VAL A 121 -18.04 -8.45 -16.98
N ASP A 122 -17.28 -8.94 -15.99
CA ASP A 122 -17.69 -8.84 -14.58
C ASP A 122 -17.13 -7.56 -13.91
N VAL A 123 -16.13 -6.93 -14.52
CA VAL A 123 -15.51 -5.71 -13.96
C VAL A 123 -15.70 -4.51 -14.90
N LEU A 124 -15.21 -4.59 -16.15
CA LEU A 124 -15.12 -3.42 -17.02
C LEU A 124 -16.50 -2.95 -17.52
N GLU A 125 -17.39 -3.87 -17.92
CA GLU A 125 -18.75 -3.50 -18.36
C GLU A 125 -19.54 -2.84 -17.22
N PRO A 126 -19.67 -3.43 -16.01
CA PRO A 126 -20.38 -2.78 -14.91
C PRO A 126 -19.77 -1.45 -14.48
N ALA A 127 -18.43 -1.35 -14.42
CA ALA A 127 -17.75 -0.09 -14.11
C ALA A 127 -18.04 1.00 -15.15
N SER A 128 -18.07 0.63 -16.45
CA SER A 128 -18.39 1.55 -17.52
C SER A 128 -19.84 2.00 -17.50
N ASP A 129 -20.76 1.13 -17.08
CA ASP A 129 -22.18 1.48 -16.92
C ASP A 129 -22.40 2.47 -15.77
N ALA A 130 -21.63 2.35 -14.69
CA ALA A 130 -21.66 3.26 -13.55
C ALA A 130 -20.82 4.54 -13.76
N SER A 131 -20.11 4.69 -14.87
CA SER A 131 -19.12 5.75 -15.10
C SER A 131 -19.62 7.16 -14.92
N ALA A 132 -20.90 7.41 -15.17
CA ALA A 132 -21.53 8.72 -14.94
C ALA A 132 -21.53 9.15 -13.46
N SER A 133 -21.53 8.18 -12.54
CA SER A 133 -21.55 8.42 -11.08
C SER A 133 -20.17 8.34 -10.42
N ILE A 134 -19.21 7.66 -11.06
CA ILE A 134 -17.89 7.39 -10.47
C ILE A 134 -16.73 8.14 -11.14
N SER A 135 -17.00 9.02 -12.10
CA SER A 135 -15.94 9.83 -12.70
C SER A 135 -15.37 10.84 -11.67
N PRO A 136 -14.07 11.17 -11.72
CA PRO A 136 -13.49 12.15 -10.78
C PRO A 136 -14.25 13.47 -10.73
N ASP A 137 -14.76 13.95 -11.85
CA ASP A 137 -15.52 15.21 -11.94
C ASP A 137 -16.95 15.11 -11.38
N SER A 138 -17.49 13.90 -11.25
CA SER A 138 -18.80 13.68 -10.59
C SER A 138 -18.68 13.57 -9.07
N ILE A 139 -17.49 13.19 -8.56
CA ILE A 139 -17.21 13.00 -7.13
C ILE A 139 -16.94 14.33 -6.42
N VAL A 140 -16.27 15.29 -7.07
CA VAL A 140 -15.96 16.59 -6.47
C VAL A 140 -16.65 17.72 -7.24
N GLU A 141 -17.57 18.39 -6.54
CA GLU A 141 -18.28 19.56 -7.06
C GLU A 141 -17.47 20.84 -6.91
N GLY A 142 -17.90 21.91 -7.55
CA GLY A 142 -17.29 23.22 -7.44
C GLY A 142 -17.19 23.69 -5.97
N GLY A 143 -16.02 24.24 -5.60
CA GLY A 143 -15.73 24.66 -4.22
C GLY A 143 -15.18 23.56 -3.32
N GLY A 144 -14.79 22.40 -3.87
CA GLY A 144 -14.18 21.31 -3.10
C GLY A 144 -15.18 20.46 -2.31
N ARG A 145 -16.46 20.57 -2.60
CA ARG A 145 -17.50 19.74 -1.99
C ARG A 145 -17.48 18.34 -2.60
N VAL A 146 -17.47 17.31 -1.76
CA VAL A 146 -17.61 15.91 -2.18
C VAL A 146 -19.09 15.61 -2.42
N ASN A 147 -19.42 15.07 -3.59
CA ASN A 147 -20.76 14.60 -3.92
C ASN A 147 -21.04 13.26 -3.24
N LEU A 148 -21.54 13.32 -2.02
CA LEU A 148 -21.79 12.12 -1.19
C LEU A 148 -22.81 11.20 -1.83
N GLN A 149 -23.83 11.75 -2.53
CA GLN A 149 -24.85 10.92 -3.15
C GLN A 149 -24.29 10.10 -4.32
N ALA A 150 -23.39 10.67 -5.11
CA ALA A 150 -22.72 9.92 -6.19
C ALA A 150 -21.93 8.71 -5.66
N LEU A 151 -21.25 8.87 -4.52
CA LEU A 151 -20.53 7.76 -3.87
C LEU A 151 -21.48 6.70 -3.31
N ILE A 152 -22.59 7.11 -2.68
CA ILE A 152 -23.63 6.19 -2.17
C ILE A 152 -24.27 5.41 -3.32
N ASP A 153 -24.60 6.08 -4.42
CA ASP A 153 -25.22 5.44 -5.59
C ASP A 153 -24.25 4.47 -6.31
N ALA A 154 -22.95 4.75 -6.27
CA ALA A 154 -21.92 3.92 -6.87
C ALA A 154 -21.53 2.70 -6.01
N GLU A 155 -21.76 2.74 -4.71
CA GLU A 155 -21.31 1.73 -3.75
C GLU A 155 -21.70 0.29 -4.15
N PRO A 156 -22.94 -0.03 -4.58
CA PRO A 156 -23.32 -1.39 -4.95
C PRO A 156 -22.54 -1.94 -6.15
N VAL A 157 -22.26 -1.09 -7.15
CA VAL A 157 -21.47 -1.49 -8.33
C VAL A 157 -20.00 -1.67 -7.95
N LEU A 158 -19.44 -0.75 -7.15
CA LEU A 158 -18.09 -0.85 -6.66
C LEU A 158 -17.88 -2.09 -5.79
N ALA A 159 -18.87 -2.46 -4.97
CA ALA A 159 -18.83 -3.71 -4.18
C ALA A 159 -18.76 -4.96 -5.09
N SER A 160 -19.62 -5.02 -6.10
CA SER A 160 -19.65 -6.17 -7.01
C SER A 160 -18.40 -6.27 -7.89
N THR A 161 -17.91 -5.15 -8.42
CA THR A 161 -16.71 -5.12 -9.26
C THR A 161 -15.43 -5.38 -8.46
N SER A 162 -15.34 -4.89 -7.22
CA SER A 162 -14.24 -5.21 -6.30
C SER A 162 -14.18 -6.71 -6.00
N ALA A 163 -15.31 -7.31 -5.62
CA ALA A 163 -15.36 -8.75 -5.34
C ALA A 163 -15.02 -9.60 -6.58
N ALA A 164 -15.51 -9.20 -7.77
CA ALA A 164 -15.17 -9.88 -9.02
C ALA A 164 -13.67 -9.76 -9.35
N ALA A 165 -13.06 -8.60 -9.14
CA ALA A 165 -11.64 -8.40 -9.39
C ALA A 165 -10.75 -9.22 -8.43
N GLU A 166 -11.14 -9.35 -7.16
CA GLU A 166 -10.45 -10.20 -6.19
C GLU A 166 -10.53 -11.68 -6.57
N ASP A 167 -11.71 -12.19 -6.97
CA ASP A 167 -11.86 -13.57 -7.47
C ASP A 167 -10.99 -13.82 -8.71
N LEU A 168 -11.00 -12.87 -9.65
CA LEU A 168 -10.20 -12.98 -10.87
C LEU A 168 -8.69 -12.90 -10.59
N TYR A 169 -8.26 -12.12 -9.62
CA TYR A 169 -6.87 -12.11 -9.16
C TYR A 169 -6.49 -13.46 -8.53
N ALA A 170 -7.31 -14.00 -7.64
CA ALA A 170 -7.07 -15.32 -7.05
C ALA A 170 -6.99 -16.42 -8.14
N ARG A 171 -7.84 -16.34 -9.17
CA ARG A 171 -7.77 -17.26 -10.32
C ARG A 171 -6.51 -17.05 -11.15
N ALA A 172 -6.06 -15.80 -11.36
CA ALA A 172 -4.82 -15.51 -12.07
C ALA A 172 -3.59 -16.07 -11.33
N GLN A 173 -3.55 -15.97 -10.00
CA GLN A 173 -2.49 -16.57 -9.17
C GLN A 173 -2.49 -18.09 -9.24
N ALA A 174 -3.66 -18.73 -9.37
CA ALA A 174 -3.79 -20.18 -9.44
C ALA A 174 -3.39 -20.77 -10.80
N ILE A 175 -3.14 -19.93 -11.83
CA ILE A 175 -2.69 -20.40 -13.15
C ILE A 175 -1.30 -21.01 -13.03
N GLU A 176 -1.17 -22.29 -13.40
CA GLU A 176 0.11 -23.00 -13.36
C GLU A 176 1.13 -22.44 -14.37
N ASP A 177 2.40 -22.50 -13.99
CA ASP A 177 3.50 -22.12 -14.87
C ASP A 177 3.54 -23.05 -16.10
N PRO A 178 3.67 -22.50 -17.33
CA PRO A 178 3.81 -23.33 -18.50
C PRO A 178 5.17 -24.05 -18.46
N ALA A 179 5.17 -25.36 -18.77
CA ALA A 179 6.38 -26.19 -18.75
C ALA A 179 7.47 -25.69 -19.73
N TYR A 180 7.09 -24.91 -20.73
CA TYR A 180 7.95 -24.29 -21.75
C TYR A 180 7.20 -23.13 -22.41
N LEU A 181 7.80 -22.36 -23.33
CA LEU A 181 7.30 -21.14 -23.97
C LEU A 181 7.28 -19.93 -23.01
N GLY A 182 8.47 -19.34 -22.79
CA GLY A 182 8.65 -18.18 -21.92
C GLY A 182 7.69 -17.02 -22.23
N VAL A 183 7.25 -16.83 -23.49
CA VAL A 183 6.26 -15.80 -23.85
C VAL A 183 4.89 -16.03 -23.17
N VAL A 184 4.51 -17.29 -22.88
CA VAL A 184 3.26 -17.62 -22.17
C VAL A 184 3.45 -17.38 -20.68
N GLN A 185 4.63 -17.71 -20.15
CA GLN A 185 5.02 -17.38 -18.78
C GLN A 185 5.00 -15.87 -18.54
N ASP A 186 5.60 -15.09 -19.44
CA ASP A 186 5.60 -13.63 -19.34
C ASP A 186 4.17 -13.05 -19.35
N ALA A 187 3.28 -13.63 -20.20
CA ALA A 187 1.88 -13.22 -20.27
C ALA A 187 1.11 -13.55 -18.98
N ARG A 188 1.37 -14.73 -18.36
CA ARG A 188 0.79 -15.12 -17.07
C ARG A 188 1.20 -14.17 -15.96
N VAL A 189 2.51 -13.92 -15.82
CA VAL A 189 3.03 -12.99 -14.80
C VAL A 189 2.48 -11.57 -15.01
N GLN A 190 2.39 -11.13 -16.27
CA GLN A 190 1.80 -9.82 -16.56
C GLN A 190 0.33 -9.75 -16.19
N LEU A 191 -0.46 -10.81 -16.45
CA LEU A 191 -1.87 -10.88 -16.06
C LEU A 191 -2.01 -10.84 -14.54
N GLU A 192 -1.23 -11.65 -13.82
CA GLU A 192 -1.22 -11.68 -12.35
C GLU A 192 -0.96 -10.28 -11.75
N ASN A 193 0.09 -9.60 -12.22
CA ASN A 193 0.39 -8.24 -11.76
C ASN A 193 -0.74 -7.25 -12.09
N GLN A 194 -1.30 -7.30 -13.30
CA GLN A 194 -2.38 -6.39 -13.70
C GLN A 194 -3.68 -6.64 -12.93
N THR A 195 -4.01 -7.90 -12.64
CA THR A 195 -5.19 -8.24 -11.83
C THR A 195 -4.99 -7.87 -10.37
N HIS A 196 -3.77 -8.02 -9.83
CA HIS A 196 -3.41 -7.54 -8.50
C HIS A 196 -3.64 -6.01 -8.35
N ASP A 197 -3.07 -5.24 -9.28
CA ASP A 197 -3.18 -3.78 -9.25
C ASP A 197 -4.65 -3.32 -9.40
N LEU A 198 -5.41 -3.98 -10.27
CA LEU A 198 -6.83 -3.67 -10.49
C LEU A 198 -7.68 -4.03 -9.27
N ALA A 199 -7.49 -5.21 -8.67
CA ALA A 199 -8.19 -5.61 -7.46
C ALA A 199 -7.93 -4.61 -6.33
N GLY A 200 -6.66 -4.24 -6.10
CA GLY A 200 -6.30 -3.24 -5.11
C GLY A 200 -6.94 -1.87 -5.36
N LEU A 201 -6.98 -1.41 -6.61
CA LEU A 201 -7.64 -0.15 -6.98
C LEU A 201 -9.14 -0.18 -6.69
N LEU A 202 -9.83 -1.26 -7.10
CA LEU A 202 -11.29 -1.38 -6.91
C LEU A 202 -11.66 -1.55 -5.43
N THR A 203 -10.89 -2.33 -4.67
CA THR A 203 -11.08 -2.50 -3.22
C THR A 203 -10.90 -1.16 -2.49
N ASN A 204 -9.89 -0.37 -2.84
CA ASN A 204 -9.69 0.95 -2.28
C ASN A 204 -10.83 1.92 -2.65
N THR A 205 -11.32 1.87 -3.89
CA THR A 205 -12.43 2.71 -4.36
C THR A 205 -13.75 2.33 -3.69
N TYR A 206 -14.03 1.04 -3.56
CA TYR A 206 -15.17 0.53 -2.79
C TYR A 206 -15.11 0.95 -1.32
N THR A 207 -13.94 0.78 -0.69
CA THR A 207 -13.70 1.22 0.70
C THR A 207 -13.97 2.72 0.85
N ALA A 208 -13.48 3.54 -0.08
CA ALA A 208 -13.74 4.98 -0.07
C ALA A 208 -15.24 5.29 -0.22
N SER A 209 -15.98 4.58 -1.09
CA SER A 209 -17.43 4.77 -1.26
C SER A 209 -18.24 4.44 0.00
N LYS A 210 -17.74 3.53 0.85
CA LYS A 210 -18.34 3.21 2.16
C LYS A 210 -18.04 4.25 3.22
N LEU A 211 -16.78 4.68 3.32
CA LEU A 211 -16.29 5.51 4.43
C LEU A 211 -16.54 7.01 4.20
N VAL A 212 -16.25 7.50 2.98
CA VAL A 212 -16.29 8.94 2.71
C VAL A 212 -17.67 9.56 2.96
N PRO A 213 -18.82 8.96 2.57
CA PRO A 213 -20.11 9.55 2.85
C PRO A 213 -20.36 9.78 4.34
N THR A 214 -20.14 8.78 5.18
CA THR A 214 -20.37 8.90 6.64
C THR A 214 -19.38 9.85 7.27
N MET A 215 -18.11 9.74 6.94
CA MET A 215 -17.03 10.56 7.48
C MET A 215 -17.12 12.03 7.04
N MET A 216 -17.69 12.30 5.86
CA MET A 216 -17.93 13.65 5.33
C MET A 216 -19.31 14.21 5.68
N GLY A 217 -20.01 13.55 6.61
CA GLY A 217 -21.19 14.13 7.23
C GLY A 217 -22.51 13.91 6.49
N ALA A 218 -22.67 12.82 5.70
CA ALA A 218 -23.95 12.47 5.07
C ALA A 218 -25.09 12.25 6.09
N SER A 219 -24.76 11.81 7.30
CA SER A 219 -25.73 11.54 8.38
C SER A 219 -25.67 12.57 9.52
N GLY A 220 -25.01 13.70 9.30
CA GLY A 220 -24.85 14.79 10.26
C GLY A 220 -23.40 15.20 10.45
N PRO A 221 -23.16 16.34 11.13
CA PRO A 221 -21.81 16.90 11.29
C PRO A 221 -20.82 15.94 11.94
N ARG A 222 -19.60 15.93 11.45
CA ARG A 222 -18.47 15.15 11.98
C ARG A 222 -17.32 16.08 12.35
N SER A 223 -16.56 15.69 13.36
CA SER A 223 -15.38 16.43 13.82
C SER A 223 -14.22 15.49 14.07
N TYR A 224 -13.02 15.90 13.63
CA TYR A 224 -11.81 15.10 13.70
C TYR A 224 -10.66 15.91 14.27
N PHE A 225 -9.85 15.27 15.12
CA PHE A 225 -8.55 15.81 15.50
C PHE A 225 -7.60 15.69 14.31
N LEU A 226 -7.16 16.79 13.73
CA LEU A 226 -6.18 16.83 12.65
C LEU A 226 -4.79 17.04 13.25
N ALA A 227 -3.94 16.02 13.17
CA ALA A 227 -2.59 16.03 13.73
C ALA A 227 -1.56 16.30 12.63
N PHE A 228 -0.75 17.36 12.81
CA PHE A 228 0.41 17.65 11.97
C PHE A 228 1.66 17.06 12.63
N GLN A 229 2.19 16.00 12.05
CA GLN A 229 3.32 15.24 12.57
C GLN A 229 4.63 15.82 12.04
N THR A 230 5.62 16.02 12.93
CA THR A 230 6.94 16.55 12.61
C THR A 230 7.95 15.43 12.52
N ASN A 231 8.22 14.92 11.30
CA ASN A 231 9.11 13.79 11.06
C ASN A 231 10.59 14.06 11.40
N ALA A 232 10.98 15.33 11.59
CA ALA A 232 12.31 15.67 12.11
C ALA A 232 12.56 15.17 13.55
N GLU A 233 11.48 14.81 14.27
CA GLU A 233 11.52 14.12 15.57
C GLU A 233 10.63 12.89 15.49
N ALA A 234 11.24 11.75 15.18
CA ALA A 234 10.53 10.50 14.89
C ALA A 234 9.66 10.01 16.06
N ARG A 235 8.49 9.50 15.72
CA ARG A 235 7.58 8.75 16.58
C ARG A 235 7.00 7.56 15.80
N GLY A 236 6.40 6.61 16.47
CA GLY A 236 5.89 5.37 15.89
C GLY A 236 5.02 5.58 14.65
N THR A 237 4.12 6.56 14.65
CA THR A 237 3.26 6.89 13.53
C THR A 237 3.88 7.82 12.48
N GLY A 238 5.15 8.21 12.63
CA GLY A 238 5.89 9.09 11.71
C GLY A 238 6.65 10.18 12.43
N GLY A 239 6.00 11.12 13.10
CA GLY A 239 6.66 12.23 13.78
C GLY A 239 5.92 12.72 15.01
N LEU A 240 6.63 13.49 15.82
CA LEU A 240 6.04 14.18 16.97
C LEU A 240 4.83 15.00 16.56
N LEU A 241 3.77 14.99 17.36
CA LEU A 241 2.65 15.93 17.21
C LEU A 241 3.15 17.36 17.36
N GLY A 242 3.39 18.05 16.24
CA GLY A 242 3.95 19.41 16.20
C GLY A 242 2.91 20.51 16.27
N GLY A 243 1.76 20.27 15.66
CA GLY A 243 0.59 21.14 15.64
C GLY A 243 -0.67 20.34 15.45
N PHE A 244 -1.82 20.96 15.65
CA PHE A 244 -3.11 20.32 15.48
C PHE A 244 -4.15 21.25 14.86
N GLY A 245 -5.24 20.68 14.40
CA GLY A 245 -6.45 21.40 14.01
C GLY A 245 -7.69 20.60 14.38
N ILE A 246 -8.85 21.26 14.32
CA ILE A 246 -10.14 20.56 14.39
C ILE A 246 -10.80 20.69 13.03
N LEU A 247 -10.87 19.58 12.31
CA LEU A 247 -11.54 19.47 11.02
C LEU A 247 -13.01 19.18 11.24
N ARG A 248 -13.88 19.98 10.62
CA ARG A 248 -15.33 19.82 10.60
C ARG A 248 -15.74 19.36 9.22
N ALA A 249 -16.52 18.31 9.15
CA ALA A 249 -17.11 17.81 7.92
C ALA A 249 -18.61 17.77 8.03
N GLU A 250 -19.30 18.32 7.05
CA GLU A 250 -20.76 18.36 6.99
C GLU A 250 -21.20 18.41 5.53
N ASP A 251 -22.11 17.52 5.16
CA ASP A 251 -22.74 17.50 3.84
C ASP A 251 -21.73 17.59 2.67
N GLY A 252 -20.63 16.82 2.78
CA GLY A 252 -19.58 16.74 1.77
C GLY A 252 -18.57 17.90 1.78
N THR A 253 -18.73 18.88 2.66
CA THR A 253 -17.75 19.97 2.81
C THR A 253 -16.88 19.74 4.04
N ALA A 254 -15.60 20.11 3.94
CA ALA A 254 -14.67 20.08 5.05
C ALA A 254 -14.05 21.44 5.29
N ARG A 255 -13.89 21.82 6.56
CA ARG A 255 -13.20 23.05 6.98
C ARG A 255 -12.44 22.80 8.26
N VAL A 256 -11.37 23.55 8.47
CA VAL A 256 -10.62 23.53 9.74
C VAL A 256 -10.99 24.78 10.52
N ASP A 257 -11.61 24.57 11.68
CA ASP A 257 -12.07 25.68 12.56
C ASP A 257 -10.97 26.18 13.48
N THR A 258 -10.19 25.25 14.04
CA THR A 258 -9.15 25.55 15.01
C THR A 258 -7.83 25.06 14.45
N LEU A 259 -6.81 25.92 14.52
CA LEU A 259 -5.42 25.54 14.29
C LEU A 259 -4.62 25.98 15.52
N GLY A 260 -3.88 25.05 16.10
CA GLY A 260 -3.11 25.26 17.31
C GLY A 260 -1.72 24.62 17.23
N SER A 261 -0.82 25.12 18.03
CA SER A 261 0.45 24.47 18.27
C SER A 261 0.31 23.42 19.39
N ASN A 262 1.18 22.43 19.39
CA ASN A 262 1.18 21.41 20.43
C ASN A 262 1.33 21.96 21.87
N ASN A 263 1.86 23.20 22.05
CA ASN A 263 1.97 23.84 23.38
C ASN A 263 0.61 24.31 23.95
N GLU A 264 -0.44 24.31 23.13
CA GLU A 264 -1.79 24.67 23.53
C GLU A 264 -2.57 23.44 24.04
N LEU A 265 -2.00 22.24 23.88
CA LEU A 265 -2.54 21.01 24.44
C LEU A 265 -2.08 20.84 25.89
N GLU A 266 -3.02 20.55 26.76
CA GLU A 266 -2.76 20.27 28.16
C GLU A 266 -2.39 18.80 28.39
N PHE A 267 -1.66 18.52 29.45
CA PHE A 267 -1.43 17.15 29.88
C PHE A 267 -2.73 16.56 30.45
N ALA A 268 -3.03 15.31 30.09
CA ALA A 268 -4.22 14.67 30.60
C ALA A 268 -4.08 14.35 32.09
N GLU A 269 -5.06 14.75 32.90
CA GLU A 269 -5.18 14.37 34.31
C GLU A 269 -5.86 12.99 34.45
N ARG A 270 -6.69 12.61 33.46
CA ARG A 270 -7.43 11.37 33.40
C ARG A 270 -7.03 10.57 32.15
N PRO A 271 -5.92 9.80 32.24
CA PRO A 271 -5.42 9.04 31.11
C PRO A 271 -6.45 7.98 30.64
N ILE A 272 -6.57 7.81 29.33
CA ILE A 272 -7.36 6.73 28.75
C ILE A 272 -6.67 5.37 29.00
N ASP A 273 -7.46 4.32 29.24
CA ASP A 273 -6.99 2.95 29.35
C ASP A 273 -7.08 2.26 27.96
N LEU A 274 -5.93 1.91 27.40
CA LEU A 274 -5.80 1.24 26.11
C LEU A 274 -5.51 -0.26 26.24
N GLY A 275 -5.71 -0.80 27.43
CA GLY A 275 -5.57 -2.23 27.72
C GLY A 275 -4.19 -2.63 28.24
N PRO A 276 -4.09 -3.88 28.75
CA PRO A 276 -2.93 -4.31 29.52
C PRO A 276 -1.63 -4.37 28.71
N GLU A 277 -1.65 -4.79 27.45
CA GLU A 277 -0.46 -4.85 26.61
C GLU A 277 0.09 -3.44 26.34
N TYR A 278 -0.78 -2.50 25.92
CA TYR A 278 -0.40 -1.11 25.72
C TYR A 278 0.16 -0.49 26.99
N ASN A 279 -0.55 -0.66 28.12
CA ASN A 279 -0.13 -0.06 29.38
C ASN A 279 1.19 -0.63 29.90
N ALA A 280 1.46 -1.92 29.70
CA ALA A 280 2.73 -2.54 30.08
C ALA A 280 3.91 -2.01 29.22
N LEU A 281 3.68 -1.83 27.92
CA LEU A 281 4.71 -1.39 26.98
C LEU A 281 4.90 0.13 27.00
N TRP A 282 3.83 0.92 26.98
CA TRP A 282 3.88 2.37 26.77
C TRP A 282 3.57 3.21 28.01
N GLY A 283 2.90 2.64 29.02
CA GLY A 283 2.55 3.34 30.27
C GLY A 283 3.74 4.01 30.96
N PRO A 284 4.94 3.37 31.06
CA PRO A 284 6.11 3.98 31.69
C PRO A 284 6.62 5.27 30.99
N ARG A 285 6.15 5.56 29.77
CA ARG A 285 6.52 6.73 28.96
C ARG A 285 5.50 7.86 29.00
N ASN A 286 4.46 7.73 29.83
CA ASN A 286 3.37 8.71 29.94
C ASN A 286 2.66 8.99 28.60
N THR A 287 2.54 8.00 27.74
CA THR A 287 2.00 8.17 26.37
C THR A 287 0.53 8.58 26.35
N THR A 288 -0.24 8.24 27.38
CA THR A 288 -1.66 8.60 27.50
C THR A 288 -1.91 9.92 28.22
N THR A 289 -0.85 10.56 28.73
CA THR A 289 -0.96 11.84 29.46
C THR A 289 -0.16 12.96 28.81
N ASP A 290 0.90 12.65 28.06
CA ASP A 290 1.80 13.61 27.41
C ASP A 290 1.68 13.51 25.90
N PHE A 291 1.11 14.54 25.27
CA PHE A 291 0.94 14.58 23.80
C PHE A 291 2.24 14.36 23.03
N ARG A 292 3.41 14.69 23.61
CA ARG A 292 4.72 14.53 22.95
C ARG A 292 5.10 13.05 22.75
N ASN A 293 4.52 12.16 23.53
CA ASN A 293 4.77 10.72 23.49
C ASN A 293 3.55 9.92 22.99
N SER A 294 2.42 10.59 22.72
CA SER A 294 1.12 9.98 22.48
C SER A 294 1.07 9.03 21.27
N ASN A 295 1.97 9.20 20.33
CA ASN A 295 2.06 8.40 19.10
C ASN A 295 3.39 7.62 18.98
N ALA A 296 3.90 7.15 20.11
CA ALA A 296 5.12 6.32 20.17
C ALA A 296 4.91 4.90 19.62
N SER A 297 3.71 4.33 19.75
CA SER A 297 3.31 3.10 19.07
C SER A 297 3.09 3.35 17.58
N PRO A 298 3.44 2.42 16.67
CA PRO A 298 3.12 2.52 15.25
C PRO A 298 1.63 2.29 14.94
N ASN A 299 0.85 1.78 15.89
CA ASN A 299 -0.59 1.55 15.72
C ASN A 299 -1.36 2.87 15.87
N PHE A 300 -1.70 3.51 14.75
CA PHE A 300 -2.33 4.84 14.74
C PHE A 300 -3.65 4.94 15.53
N PRO A 301 -4.52 3.90 15.59
CA PRO A 301 -5.71 3.96 16.43
C PRO A 301 -5.45 4.33 17.90
N TYR A 302 -4.32 3.95 18.46
CA TYR A 302 -3.96 4.39 19.82
C TYR A 302 -3.72 5.88 19.91
N ALA A 303 -2.96 6.44 18.95
CA ALA A 303 -2.72 7.88 18.90
C ALA A 303 -4.03 8.66 18.73
N GLY A 304 -4.90 8.21 17.81
CA GLY A 304 -6.21 8.81 17.58
C GLY A 304 -7.10 8.85 18.82
N GLN A 305 -7.16 7.73 19.56
CA GLN A 305 -7.91 7.64 20.82
C GLN A 305 -7.34 8.57 21.90
N ILE A 306 -6.02 8.61 22.05
CA ILE A 306 -5.35 9.49 23.02
C ILE A 306 -5.65 10.95 22.70
N TRP A 307 -5.45 11.41 21.46
CA TRP A 307 -5.69 12.80 21.07
C TRP A 307 -7.14 13.22 21.27
N SER A 308 -8.08 12.34 20.89
CA SER A 308 -9.51 12.61 21.10
C SER A 308 -9.87 12.66 22.59
N SER A 309 -9.30 11.79 23.41
CA SER A 309 -9.51 11.79 24.87
C SER A 309 -8.94 13.05 25.52
N MET A 310 -7.73 13.46 25.17
CA MET A 310 -7.09 14.70 25.69
C MET A 310 -7.89 15.93 25.27
N TRP A 311 -8.35 16.00 24.02
CA TRP A 311 -9.20 17.10 23.53
C TRP A 311 -10.52 17.17 24.29
N ALA A 312 -11.17 16.02 24.49
CA ALA A 312 -12.42 15.95 25.23
C ALA A 312 -12.27 16.36 26.71
N GLU A 313 -11.13 16.01 27.32
CA GLU A 313 -10.83 16.44 28.68
C GLU A 313 -10.61 17.94 28.78
N GLN A 314 -9.85 18.52 27.84
CA GLN A 314 -9.50 19.95 27.82
C GLN A 314 -10.70 20.83 27.46
N THR A 315 -11.56 20.41 26.53
CA THR A 315 -12.59 21.27 25.92
C THR A 315 -14.02 20.85 26.22
N GLY A 316 -14.25 19.60 26.65
CA GLY A 316 -15.56 18.99 26.78
C GLY A 316 -16.15 18.47 25.46
N GLU A 317 -15.45 18.64 24.31
CA GLU A 317 -15.92 18.22 23.01
C GLU A 317 -15.50 16.80 22.68
N GLN A 318 -16.47 15.93 22.29
CA GLN A 318 -16.19 14.59 21.77
C GLN A 318 -15.99 14.65 20.26
N LEU A 319 -14.91 14.05 19.79
CA LEU A 319 -14.59 13.97 18.35
C LEU A 319 -15.02 12.62 17.76
N ASN A 320 -15.29 12.62 16.45
CA ASN A 320 -15.66 11.40 15.71
C ASN A 320 -14.44 10.59 15.26
N GLY A 321 -13.23 11.15 15.41
CA GLY A 321 -12.01 10.46 15.03
C GLY A 321 -10.79 11.37 15.01
N ALA A 322 -9.70 10.86 14.43
CA ALA A 322 -8.46 11.59 14.25
C ALA A 322 -7.85 11.32 12.86
N ILE A 323 -7.15 12.31 12.32
CA ILE A 323 -6.43 12.26 11.06
C ILE A 323 -5.00 12.72 11.31
N GLY A 324 -4.01 11.88 11.01
CA GLY A 324 -2.60 12.23 11.03
C GLY A 324 -2.12 12.61 9.62
N THR A 325 -1.26 13.61 9.52
CA THR A 325 -0.58 13.98 8.27
C THR A 325 0.80 14.59 8.57
N ASP A 326 1.64 14.67 7.54
CA ASP A 326 3.01 15.16 7.67
C ASP A 326 3.39 16.16 6.54
N PRO A 327 4.53 16.86 6.63
CA PRO A 327 4.97 17.79 5.59
C PRO A 327 5.21 17.18 4.22
N ILE A 328 5.51 15.88 4.12
CA ILE A 328 5.70 15.21 2.83
C ILE A 328 4.33 15.05 2.13
N ALA A 329 3.30 14.66 2.87
CA ALA A 329 1.93 14.65 2.36
C ALA A 329 1.48 16.06 1.91
N LEU A 330 1.84 17.11 2.66
CA LEU A 330 1.58 18.50 2.25
C LEU A 330 2.30 18.83 0.94
N GLY A 331 3.51 18.31 0.72
CA GLY A 331 4.25 18.46 -0.53
C GLY A 331 3.47 17.90 -1.72
N TYR A 332 2.96 16.67 -1.62
CA TYR A 332 2.15 16.05 -2.68
C TYR A 332 0.87 16.85 -2.97
N ILE A 333 0.24 17.39 -1.94
CA ILE A 333 -0.94 18.26 -2.08
C ILE A 333 -0.58 19.54 -2.82
N LEU A 334 0.55 20.19 -2.48
CA LEU A 334 1.01 21.40 -3.14
C LEU A 334 1.41 21.16 -4.60
N ASP A 335 1.97 20.00 -4.94
CA ASP A 335 2.22 19.60 -6.33
C ASP A 335 0.94 19.50 -7.15
N ALA A 336 -0.13 19.03 -6.53
CA ALA A 336 -1.44 18.92 -7.16
C ALA A 336 -2.18 20.26 -7.27
N THR A 337 -2.11 21.10 -6.20
CA THR A 337 -2.89 22.33 -6.06
C THR A 337 -2.15 23.59 -6.49
N GLY A 338 -0.83 23.49 -6.70
CA GLY A 338 0.09 24.61 -6.92
C GLY A 338 0.55 25.29 -5.61
N PRO A 339 1.61 26.11 -5.68
CA PRO A 339 2.23 26.74 -4.50
C PRO A 339 1.29 27.69 -3.77
N ILE A 340 1.57 27.93 -2.48
CA ILE A 340 0.95 29.00 -1.67
C ILE A 340 1.91 30.17 -1.56
N THR A 341 1.37 31.36 -1.29
CA THR A 341 2.14 32.55 -0.98
C THR A 341 1.75 33.04 0.40
N LEU A 342 2.72 33.15 1.30
CA LEU A 342 2.52 33.63 2.67
C LEU A 342 2.35 35.16 2.70
N ALA A 343 1.98 35.72 3.85
CA ALA A 343 1.69 37.12 4.00
C ALA A 343 2.91 38.04 3.73
N ASP A 344 4.13 37.55 3.96
CA ASP A 344 5.39 38.24 3.68
C ASP A 344 5.85 38.11 2.21
N GLY A 345 5.14 37.35 1.38
CA GLY A 345 5.44 37.11 -0.03
C GLY A 345 6.30 35.86 -0.27
N GLU A 346 6.66 35.09 0.76
CA GLU A 346 7.37 33.82 0.61
C GLU A 346 6.49 32.78 -0.10
N VAL A 347 7.08 32.04 -1.06
CA VAL A 347 6.38 31.01 -1.83
C VAL A 347 6.76 29.63 -1.29
N ILE A 348 5.75 28.89 -0.86
CA ILE A 348 5.88 27.49 -0.42
C ILE A 348 5.26 26.58 -1.49
N SER A 349 6.04 25.60 -1.94
CA SER A 349 5.68 24.64 -3.00
C SER A 349 5.92 23.21 -2.52
N GLY A 350 5.53 22.21 -3.32
CA GLY A 350 5.85 20.81 -3.07
C GLY A 350 7.37 20.57 -2.94
N ASP A 351 8.17 21.28 -3.73
CA ASP A 351 9.63 21.12 -3.73
C ASP A 351 10.31 21.61 -2.44
N ASN A 352 9.74 22.59 -1.72
CA ASN A 352 10.43 23.21 -0.58
C ASN A 352 9.72 23.05 0.77
N VAL A 353 8.46 22.67 0.81
CA VAL A 353 7.67 22.61 2.07
C VAL A 353 8.30 21.70 3.11
N VAL A 354 8.88 20.58 2.70
CA VAL A 354 9.54 19.61 3.62
C VAL A 354 10.77 20.23 4.25
N GLU A 355 11.68 20.81 3.46
CA GLU A 355 12.87 21.47 3.96
C GLU A 355 12.52 22.67 4.82
N VAL A 356 11.58 23.50 4.37
CA VAL A 356 11.15 24.71 5.10
C VAL A 356 10.58 24.34 6.47
N THR A 357 9.71 23.33 6.55
CA THR A 357 9.01 23.01 7.81
C THR A 357 9.81 22.13 8.75
N LEU A 358 10.70 21.27 8.23
CA LEU A 358 11.44 20.28 9.02
C LEU A 358 12.90 20.67 9.30
N SER A 359 13.45 21.67 8.59
CA SER A 359 14.85 22.12 8.73
C SER A 359 14.98 23.65 8.80
N THR A 360 14.66 24.36 7.72
CA THR A 360 14.95 25.81 7.58
C THR A 360 14.25 26.67 8.64
N ALA A 361 12.99 26.35 9.00
CA ALA A 361 12.27 27.10 10.04
C ALA A 361 13.00 27.09 11.38
N TYR A 362 13.69 26.01 11.72
CA TYR A 362 14.44 25.92 12.97
C TYR A 362 15.69 26.80 13.00
N SER A 363 16.40 26.88 11.89
CA SER A 363 17.56 27.79 11.78
C SER A 363 17.16 29.26 11.64
N ARG A 364 16.06 29.56 10.90
CA ARG A 364 15.53 30.90 10.69
C ARG A 364 15.10 31.57 11.99
N PHE A 365 14.36 30.86 12.83
CA PHE A 365 13.80 31.43 14.06
C PHE A 365 14.64 31.13 15.31
N GLY A 366 15.60 30.20 15.24
CA GLY A 366 16.46 29.88 16.38
C GLY A 366 15.65 29.50 17.62
N ASP A 367 15.88 30.23 18.71
CA ASP A 367 15.21 30.05 20.00
C ASP A 367 13.81 30.69 20.07
N ASP A 368 13.42 31.51 19.09
CA ASP A 368 12.08 32.12 19.04
C ASP A 368 11.03 31.06 18.60
N GLN A 369 10.62 30.26 19.56
CA GLN A 369 9.63 29.22 19.34
C GLN A 369 8.24 29.78 18.99
N ILE A 370 7.91 30.99 19.47
CA ILE A 370 6.60 31.59 19.21
C ILE A 370 6.49 31.95 17.73
N ALA A 371 7.49 32.71 17.22
CA ALA A 371 7.51 33.10 15.81
C ALA A 371 7.57 31.86 14.86
N ARG A 372 8.40 30.86 15.19
CA ARG A 372 8.46 29.63 14.41
C ARG A 372 7.13 28.92 14.34
N LYS A 373 6.43 28.75 15.46
CA LYS A 373 5.13 28.08 15.49
C LYS A 373 4.07 28.86 14.73
N ALA A 374 4.04 30.16 14.85
CA ALA A 374 3.13 31.01 14.06
C ALA A 374 3.37 30.84 12.55
N TYR A 375 4.64 30.82 12.13
CA TYR A 375 5.01 30.58 10.74
C TYR A 375 4.56 29.19 10.22
N LEU A 376 4.78 28.13 11.01
CA LEU A 376 4.34 26.77 10.64
C LEU A 376 2.81 26.66 10.59
N GLN A 377 2.09 27.35 11.50
CA GLN A 377 0.62 27.44 11.47
C GLN A 377 0.11 28.20 10.23
N GLU A 378 0.79 29.27 9.81
CA GLU A 378 0.45 30.00 8.58
C GLU A 378 0.56 29.09 7.35
N ILE A 379 1.65 28.31 7.24
CA ILE A 379 1.80 27.32 6.17
C ILE A 379 0.67 26.30 6.20
N ALA A 380 0.39 25.70 7.36
CA ALA A 380 -0.67 24.72 7.51
C ALA A 380 -2.04 25.28 7.12
N ALA A 381 -2.37 26.50 7.58
CA ALA A 381 -3.61 27.19 7.26
C ALA A 381 -3.75 27.46 5.76
N ALA A 382 -2.69 27.90 5.11
CA ALA A 382 -2.70 28.21 3.69
C ALA A 382 -2.85 26.93 2.81
N VAL A 383 -2.20 25.81 3.18
CA VAL A 383 -2.36 24.54 2.48
C VAL A 383 -3.78 23.99 2.65
N VAL A 384 -4.30 23.96 3.88
CA VAL A 384 -5.68 23.56 4.16
C VAL A 384 -6.66 24.43 3.39
N GLY A 385 -6.45 25.74 3.36
CA GLY A 385 -7.26 26.68 2.57
C GLY A 385 -7.30 26.31 1.08
N LYS A 386 -6.15 25.92 0.50
CA LYS A 386 -6.10 25.47 -0.90
C LYS A 386 -6.86 24.17 -1.16
N MET A 387 -6.79 23.20 -0.24
CA MET A 387 -7.53 21.94 -0.37
C MET A 387 -9.05 22.17 -0.36
N THR A 388 -9.52 23.12 0.45
CA THR A 388 -10.96 23.36 0.65
C THR A 388 -11.56 24.32 -0.36
N THR A 389 -10.76 25.08 -1.13
CA THR A 389 -11.28 26.06 -2.12
C THR A 389 -11.55 25.47 -3.50
N GLY A 390 -11.27 24.20 -3.76
CA GLY A 390 -11.63 23.48 -4.99
C GLY A 390 -11.00 24.01 -6.29
N VAL A 391 -9.82 24.64 -6.21
CA VAL A 391 -9.11 25.22 -7.37
C VAL A 391 -8.25 24.19 -8.11
N ALA A 392 -7.99 23.03 -7.51
CA ALA A 392 -7.13 21.99 -8.09
C ALA A 392 -7.89 21.10 -9.07
N PRO A 393 -7.23 20.56 -10.12
CA PRO A 393 -7.78 19.44 -10.88
C PRO A 393 -8.03 18.25 -9.95
N THR A 394 -9.29 17.84 -9.85
CA THR A 394 -9.78 16.80 -8.91
C THR A 394 -8.91 15.54 -8.94
N ARG A 395 -8.58 15.05 -10.15
CA ARG A 395 -7.75 13.87 -10.34
C ARG A 395 -6.37 13.99 -9.67
N LYS A 396 -5.66 15.11 -9.88
CA LYS A 396 -4.32 15.31 -9.28
C LYS A 396 -4.37 15.34 -7.76
N LEU A 397 -5.42 15.93 -7.19
CA LEU A 397 -5.60 15.95 -5.73
C LEU A 397 -5.90 14.56 -5.18
N LEU A 398 -6.75 13.78 -5.85
CA LEU A 398 -7.04 12.39 -5.47
C LEU A 398 -5.78 11.52 -5.58
N ASP A 399 -4.97 11.67 -6.64
CA ASP A 399 -3.69 10.98 -6.80
C ASP A 399 -2.71 11.34 -5.66
N ALA A 400 -2.62 12.61 -5.28
CA ALA A 400 -1.77 13.08 -4.20
C ALA A 400 -2.18 12.52 -2.83
N VAL A 401 -3.48 12.56 -2.53
CA VAL A 401 -4.05 12.00 -1.28
C VAL A 401 -3.90 10.47 -1.26
N GLY A 402 -4.17 9.81 -2.39
CA GLY A 402 -3.99 8.36 -2.53
C GLY A 402 -2.54 7.93 -2.32
N ARG A 403 -1.58 8.67 -2.90
CA ARG A 403 -0.15 8.45 -2.68
C ARG A 403 0.22 8.63 -1.20
N ALA A 404 -0.18 9.74 -0.60
CA ALA A 404 0.10 10.00 0.82
C ALA A 404 -0.50 8.92 1.73
N GLY A 405 -1.71 8.44 1.44
CA GLY A 405 -2.34 7.32 2.15
C GLY A 405 -1.59 6.00 1.98
N SER A 406 -1.17 5.67 0.74
CA SER A 406 -0.44 4.43 0.45
C SER A 406 0.95 4.37 1.10
N GLU A 407 1.57 5.53 1.33
CA GLU A 407 2.85 5.68 2.03
C GLU A 407 2.69 5.81 3.56
N GLY A 408 1.45 5.72 4.11
CA GLY A 408 1.18 5.87 5.54
C GLY A 408 1.35 7.30 6.07
N ARG A 409 1.38 8.31 5.20
CA ARG A 409 1.55 9.74 5.55
C ARG A 409 0.23 10.44 5.85
N ILE A 410 -0.88 9.85 5.39
CA ILE A 410 -2.23 10.16 5.86
C ILE A 410 -2.74 8.93 6.59
N GLN A 411 -3.12 9.12 7.83
CA GLN A 411 -3.58 8.07 8.75
C GLN A 411 -4.92 8.50 9.33
N ILE A 412 -5.85 7.56 9.46
CA ILE A 412 -7.21 7.85 9.91
C ILE A 412 -7.64 6.83 10.98
N TRP A 413 -8.18 7.36 12.06
CA TRP A 413 -8.90 6.59 13.06
C TRP A 413 -10.33 7.12 13.21
N SER A 414 -11.33 6.25 13.31
CA SER A 414 -12.72 6.59 13.60
C SER A 414 -13.12 6.09 14.98
N ALA A 415 -13.90 6.91 15.70
CA ALA A 415 -14.53 6.52 16.95
C ALA A 415 -15.76 5.61 16.74
N ASP A 416 -16.28 5.52 15.51
CA ASP A 416 -17.31 4.56 15.13
C ASP A 416 -16.68 3.19 14.87
N PRO A 417 -17.09 2.13 15.62
CA PRO A 417 -16.49 0.81 15.47
C PRO A 417 -16.65 0.19 14.07
N ALA A 418 -17.77 0.47 13.37
CA ALA A 418 -18.02 -0.08 12.05
C ALA A 418 -17.13 0.60 10.98
N GLU A 419 -16.90 1.92 11.10
CA GLU A 419 -15.94 2.64 10.26
C GLU A 419 -14.50 2.19 10.56
N GLN A 420 -14.17 2.04 11.85
CA GLN A 420 -12.84 1.61 12.27
C GLN A 420 -12.50 0.18 11.82
N ASP A 421 -13.44 -0.72 11.84
CA ASP A 421 -13.26 -2.09 11.34
C ASP A 421 -12.85 -2.08 9.85
N VAL A 422 -13.53 -1.28 9.04
CA VAL A 422 -13.16 -1.09 7.63
C VAL A 422 -11.79 -0.42 7.48
N LEU A 423 -11.52 0.65 8.25
CA LEU A 423 -10.23 1.36 8.22
C LEU A 423 -9.07 0.43 8.60
N SER A 424 -9.27 -0.46 9.56
CA SER A 424 -8.23 -1.39 10.03
C SER A 424 -7.72 -2.33 8.94
N GLY A 425 -8.53 -2.64 7.93
CA GLY A 425 -8.14 -3.40 6.74
C GLY A 425 -7.41 -2.57 5.67
N THR A 426 -7.15 -1.29 5.92
CA THR A 426 -6.55 -0.37 4.92
C THR A 426 -5.21 0.18 5.37
N LYS A 427 -4.40 0.65 4.40
CA LYS A 427 -3.13 1.33 4.71
C LYS A 427 -3.33 2.65 5.48
N ILE A 428 -4.45 3.36 5.24
CA ILE A 428 -4.75 4.62 5.94
C ILE A 428 -5.20 4.42 7.38
N GLY A 429 -5.72 3.24 7.76
CA GLY A 429 -5.99 2.89 9.15
C GLY A 429 -4.71 2.75 9.97
N HIS A 430 -3.59 2.45 9.30
CA HIS A 430 -2.25 2.33 9.87
C HIS A 430 -2.24 1.51 11.16
N THR A 431 -2.88 0.34 11.08
CA THR A 431 -2.99 -0.62 12.17
C THR A 431 -1.90 -1.68 12.08
N LEU A 432 -1.47 -2.19 13.22
CA LEU A 432 -0.70 -3.44 13.24
C LEU A 432 -1.61 -4.57 12.73
N PRO A 433 -1.13 -5.40 11.78
CA PRO A 433 -1.97 -6.43 11.18
C PRO A 433 -2.28 -7.56 12.19
N ASP A 434 -3.51 -8.07 12.14
CA ASP A 434 -3.86 -9.34 12.77
C ASP A 434 -3.71 -10.47 11.73
N ASP A 435 -2.47 -10.71 11.30
CA ASP A 435 -2.10 -11.66 10.28
C ASP A 435 -0.88 -12.46 10.75
N PRO A 436 -0.92 -13.79 10.75
CA PRO A 436 0.21 -14.63 11.15
C PRO A 436 1.36 -14.64 10.15
N ALA A 437 1.24 -14.05 8.94
CA ALA A 437 2.30 -14.01 7.93
C ALA A 437 3.61 -13.46 8.51
N PRO A 438 4.77 -13.81 7.93
CA PRO A 438 6.06 -13.31 8.39
C PRO A 438 6.11 -11.78 8.40
N TYR A 439 6.48 -11.20 9.54
CA TYR A 439 6.37 -9.75 9.78
C TYR A 439 7.58 -9.20 10.52
N ALA A 440 8.13 -8.09 10.03
CA ALA A 440 9.19 -7.35 10.71
C ALA A 440 8.99 -5.84 10.54
N ASN A 441 8.44 -5.17 11.56
CA ASN A 441 8.27 -3.71 11.54
C ASN A 441 9.34 -3.06 12.44
N VAL A 442 10.23 -2.30 11.82
CA VAL A 442 11.28 -1.55 12.50
C VAL A 442 10.81 -0.11 12.70
N VAL A 443 10.67 0.28 13.96
CA VAL A 443 10.08 1.57 14.37
C VAL A 443 11.11 2.38 15.15
N VAL A 444 11.39 3.59 14.69
CA VAL A 444 12.30 4.54 15.32
C VAL A 444 11.51 5.57 16.10
N ASN A 445 11.84 5.72 17.38
CA ASN A 445 11.38 6.83 18.22
C ASN A 445 12.58 7.67 18.66
N ASN A 446 12.55 8.97 18.41
CA ASN A 446 13.57 9.92 18.85
C ASN A 446 13.66 9.92 20.39
N ALA A 447 14.86 9.75 20.93
CA ALA A 447 15.15 9.78 22.36
C ALA A 447 15.88 11.06 22.79
N GLY A 448 16.46 11.81 21.85
CA GLY A 448 17.23 13.01 22.09
C GLY A 448 16.40 14.29 22.26
N GLY A 449 15.08 14.25 21.94
CA GLY A 449 14.22 15.44 21.99
C GLY A 449 14.66 16.56 21.04
N ASN A 450 15.38 16.19 19.99
CA ASN A 450 15.98 17.07 18.99
C ASN A 450 15.27 16.95 17.62
N LYS A 451 15.89 17.46 16.55
CA LYS A 451 15.31 17.41 15.19
C LYS A 451 16.25 16.70 14.20
N LEU A 452 17.05 15.76 14.71
CA LEU A 452 18.10 15.11 13.93
C LEU A 452 17.58 13.98 13.04
N ASP A 453 16.35 13.50 13.24
CA ASP A 453 15.78 12.46 12.38
C ASP A 453 15.48 12.97 10.96
N TYR A 454 15.50 14.28 10.73
CA TYR A 454 15.53 14.87 9.39
C TYR A 454 16.73 14.40 8.56
N TYR A 455 17.86 14.14 9.21
CA TYR A 455 19.13 13.75 8.59
C TYR A 455 19.41 12.24 8.68
N LEU A 456 18.45 11.48 9.25
CA LEU A 456 18.62 10.04 9.46
C LEU A 456 18.33 9.29 8.17
N ALA A 457 19.22 8.33 7.82
CA ALA A 457 18.97 7.32 6.81
C ALA A 457 18.86 5.94 7.47
N ARG A 458 18.00 5.08 6.89
CA ARG A 458 17.73 3.73 7.42
C ARG A 458 17.99 2.67 6.35
N ASP A 459 18.63 1.58 6.77
CA ASP A 459 18.77 0.36 5.98
C ASP A 459 18.23 -0.81 6.80
N ILE A 460 17.28 -1.58 6.26
CA ILE A 460 16.58 -2.64 6.98
C ILE A 460 16.68 -3.93 6.17
N SER A 461 17.03 -5.03 6.83
CA SER A 461 16.97 -6.34 6.21
C SER A 461 16.23 -7.34 7.09
N TYR A 462 15.43 -8.19 6.45
CA TYR A 462 14.75 -9.32 7.08
C TYR A 462 15.05 -10.58 6.30
N THR A 463 15.73 -11.52 6.95
CA THR A 463 16.17 -12.81 6.36
C THR A 463 15.69 -13.96 7.21
N ALA A 464 15.35 -15.09 6.61
CA ALA A 464 14.96 -16.30 7.35
C ALA A 464 15.47 -17.58 6.68
N GLU A 465 15.64 -18.63 7.50
CA GLU A 465 15.90 -19.98 7.01
C GLU A 465 14.69 -20.56 6.30
N SER A 466 14.89 -21.57 5.44
CA SER A 466 13.79 -22.32 4.82
C SER A 466 12.96 -23.06 5.86
N CYS A 467 11.67 -23.23 5.58
CA CYS A 467 10.72 -23.91 6.46
C CYS A 467 10.97 -25.43 6.46
N THR A 468 11.63 -25.92 7.50
CA THR A 468 11.92 -27.36 7.68
C THR A 468 11.21 -27.97 8.89
N GLY A 469 10.47 -27.17 9.66
CA GLY A 469 9.78 -27.54 10.89
C GLY A 469 8.68 -26.55 11.26
N PRO A 470 8.11 -26.65 12.48
CA PRO A 470 7.06 -25.74 12.93
C PRO A 470 7.57 -24.31 13.22
N THR A 471 8.87 -24.16 13.41
CA THR A 471 9.56 -22.89 13.58
C THR A 471 10.80 -22.82 12.70
N ARG A 472 11.23 -21.61 12.36
CA ARG A 472 12.48 -21.30 11.66
C ARG A 472 13.22 -20.18 12.37
N LYS A 473 14.52 -20.05 12.08
CA LYS A 473 15.30 -18.89 12.53
C LYS A 473 15.19 -17.78 11.51
N SER A 474 15.09 -16.56 12.02
CA SER A 474 15.14 -15.35 11.22
C SER A 474 16.01 -14.28 11.88
N THR A 475 16.43 -13.32 11.07
CA THR A 475 17.27 -12.20 11.50
C THR A 475 16.71 -10.93 10.90
N VAL A 476 16.49 -9.92 11.76
CA VAL A 476 16.15 -8.57 11.35
C VAL A 476 17.32 -7.67 11.72
N THR A 477 17.80 -6.91 10.74
CA THR A 477 18.89 -5.94 10.93
C THR A 477 18.38 -4.55 10.56
N ALA A 478 18.68 -3.57 11.40
CA ALA A 478 18.44 -2.17 11.09
C ALA A 478 19.70 -1.34 11.34
N THR A 479 20.14 -0.64 10.31
CA THR A 479 21.26 0.30 10.38
C THR A 479 20.73 1.71 10.28
N LEU A 480 21.04 2.56 11.25
CA LEU A 480 20.77 3.98 11.24
C LEU A 480 22.05 4.74 10.91
N THR A 481 22.00 5.66 9.96
CA THR A 481 23.10 6.53 9.57
C THR A 481 22.72 7.98 9.80
N ASN A 482 23.52 8.70 10.57
CA ASN A 482 23.31 10.12 10.86
C ASN A 482 24.10 10.99 9.87
N ASN A 483 23.45 11.51 8.86
CA ASN A 483 24.06 12.32 7.80
C ASN A 483 24.16 13.83 8.15
N VAL A 484 23.98 14.20 9.42
CA VAL A 484 23.99 15.58 9.82
C VAL A 484 25.38 16.23 9.68
N ASP A 485 25.44 17.45 9.15
CA ASP A 485 26.50 18.40 9.43
C ASP A 485 26.06 19.30 10.60
N PRO A 486 26.63 19.13 11.81
CA PRO A 486 26.17 19.86 12.98
C PRO A 486 26.61 21.34 12.97
N ASN A 487 27.47 21.77 12.01
CA ASN A 487 27.95 23.11 11.94
C ASN A 487 26.81 24.10 11.61
N GLY A 488 26.60 25.10 12.46
CA GLY A 488 25.57 26.12 12.27
C GLY A 488 24.15 25.70 12.71
N LEU A 489 23.96 24.50 13.20
CA LEU A 489 22.69 24.07 13.77
C LEU A 489 22.51 24.66 15.19
N THR A 490 21.25 24.98 15.52
CA THR A 490 20.91 25.50 16.85
C THR A 490 20.87 24.36 17.88
N SER A 491 20.97 24.70 19.15
CA SER A 491 20.83 23.76 20.27
C SER A 491 19.46 23.04 20.24
N TYR A 492 18.42 23.73 19.79
CA TYR A 492 17.08 23.13 19.63
C TYR A 492 17.06 21.97 18.60
N VAL A 493 17.88 22.06 17.56
CA VAL A 493 17.96 21.01 16.52
C VAL A 493 18.87 19.87 16.92
N ALA A 494 20.06 20.18 17.49
CA ALA A 494 21.17 19.24 17.56
C ALA A 494 21.67 18.92 18.99
N SER A 495 20.97 19.41 20.04
CA SER A 495 21.29 19.00 21.42
C SER A 495 21.02 17.52 21.66
N THR A 496 21.77 16.96 22.58
CA THR A 496 21.60 15.59 23.10
C THR A 496 21.44 15.66 24.62
N PHE A 497 20.70 14.70 25.17
CA PHE A 497 20.56 14.55 26.62
C PHE A 497 21.69 13.72 27.22
N GLN A 498 22.45 12.99 26.41
CA GLN A 498 23.52 12.12 26.89
C GLN A 498 24.82 12.93 27.07
N PRO A 499 25.38 13.04 28.29
CA PRO A 499 26.63 13.73 28.52
C PRO A 499 27.80 13.03 27.83
N GLY A 500 28.69 13.81 27.20
CA GLY A 500 29.95 13.30 26.65
C GLY A 500 29.90 12.78 25.22
N VAL A 501 28.71 12.78 24.57
CA VAL A 501 28.60 12.48 23.14
C VAL A 501 28.79 13.76 22.31
N PRO A 502 29.27 13.66 21.05
CA PRO A 502 29.41 14.80 20.16
C PRO A 502 28.12 15.55 19.93
N TYR A 503 28.19 16.87 19.75
CA TYR A 503 27.06 17.70 19.33
C TYR A 503 26.54 17.23 17.97
N GLY A 504 25.22 17.10 17.83
CA GLY A 504 24.59 16.54 16.62
C GLY A 504 24.46 15.01 16.63
N THR A 505 24.74 14.36 17.76
CA THR A 505 24.49 12.92 17.91
C THR A 505 23.00 12.61 17.92
N ASN A 506 22.55 11.72 17.04
CA ASN A 506 21.19 11.20 17.05
C ASN A 506 21.06 10.13 18.13
N GLU A 507 20.04 10.25 18.95
CA GLU A 507 19.70 9.29 20.01
C GLU A 507 18.33 8.72 19.69
N SER A 508 18.26 7.41 19.45
CA SER A 508 17.05 6.73 19.01
C SER A 508 16.76 5.47 19.83
N ILE A 509 15.48 5.23 20.09
CA ILE A 509 15.01 3.91 20.52
C ILE A 509 14.40 3.24 19.31
N VAL A 510 14.99 2.12 18.91
CA VAL A 510 14.57 1.35 17.75
C VAL A 510 13.85 0.10 18.23
N TYR A 511 12.60 -0.04 17.82
CA TYR A 511 11.74 -1.17 18.17
C TYR A 511 11.65 -2.12 16.99
N LEU A 512 11.67 -3.41 17.28
CA LEU A 512 11.23 -4.46 16.36
C LEU A 512 9.88 -4.99 16.83
N TYR A 513 8.92 -5.01 15.93
CA TYR A 513 7.68 -5.81 16.02
C TYR A 513 7.87 -7.03 15.13
N GLY A 514 7.95 -8.21 15.72
CA GLY A 514 8.16 -9.46 14.99
C GLY A 514 6.86 -10.14 14.57
N THR A 515 7.00 -11.23 13.81
CA THR A 515 5.89 -12.14 13.46
C THR A 515 5.12 -12.56 14.71
N GLN A 516 3.78 -12.62 14.63
CA GLN A 516 2.95 -13.07 15.75
C GLN A 516 3.40 -14.46 16.24
N GLY A 517 3.56 -14.60 17.55
CA GLY A 517 4.05 -15.82 18.19
C GLY A 517 5.57 -16.06 18.06
N ALA A 518 6.31 -15.18 17.42
CA ALA A 518 7.77 -15.28 17.38
C ALA A 518 8.40 -14.98 18.74
N LYS A 519 9.59 -15.54 18.98
CA LYS A 519 10.42 -15.25 20.13
C LYS A 519 11.71 -14.55 19.69
N ILE A 520 11.94 -13.34 20.19
CA ILE A 520 13.20 -12.64 20.00
C ILE A 520 14.23 -13.26 20.95
N VAL A 521 15.26 -13.91 20.39
CA VAL A 521 16.24 -14.74 21.12
C VAL A 521 17.42 -13.90 21.56
N SER A 522 17.88 -12.99 20.71
CA SER A 522 19.01 -12.12 21.02
C SER A 522 18.87 -10.75 20.35
N THR A 523 19.50 -9.75 20.98
CA THR A 523 19.66 -8.41 20.43
C THR A 523 21.12 -8.00 20.54
N LYS A 524 21.71 -7.51 19.44
CA LYS A 524 23.07 -6.97 19.40
C LYS A 524 23.05 -5.56 18.83
N VAL A 525 23.81 -4.65 19.44
CA VAL A 525 24.06 -3.31 18.90
C VAL A 525 25.55 -3.21 18.59
N ASP A 526 25.91 -2.91 17.35
CA ASP A 526 27.27 -2.84 16.83
C ASP A 526 28.10 -4.11 17.16
N GLY A 527 27.43 -5.26 17.03
CA GLY A 527 28.01 -6.58 17.29
C GLY A 527 28.12 -6.97 18.76
N VAL A 528 27.76 -6.08 19.70
CA VAL A 528 27.80 -6.34 21.13
C VAL A 528 26.40 -6.71 21.64
N SER A 529 26.28 -7.74 22.46
CA SER A 529 25.00 -8.12 23.08
C SER A 529 24.44 -6.96 23.89
N ALA A 530 23.20 -6.57 23.57
CA ALA A 530 22.51 -5.47 24.20
C ALA A 530 21.33 -5.98 25.03
N PHE A 531 21.09 -5.32 26.17
CA PHE A 531 19.84 -5.54 26.90
C PHE A 531 18.71 -4.75 26.22
N SER A 532 17.55 -5.38 26.12
CA SER A 532 16.36 -4.65 25.68
C SER A 532 16.05 -3.53 26.66
N VAL A 533 15.92 -2.31 26.14
CA VAL A 533 15.51 -1.15 26.97
C VAL A 533 14.01 -1.14 27.24
N GLN A 534 13.24 -1.92 26.44
CA GLN A 534 11.81 -2.11 26.55
C GLN A 534 11.40 -3.34 25.75
N GLY A 535 10.46 -4.12 26.26
CA GLY A 535 9.96 -5.32 25.58
C GLY A 535 8.60 -5.73 26.11
N GLY A 536 7.85 -6.43 25.28
CA GLY A 536 6.49 -6.90 25.58
C GLY A 536 5.82 -7.48 24.36
N THR A 537 4.50 -7.40 24.36
CA THR A 537 3.64 -7.77 23.23
C THR A 537 2.68 -6.62 22.94
N GLU A 538 2.40 -6.35 21.69
CA GLU A 538 1.38 -5.40 21.26
C GLU A 538 0.58 -6.02 20.12
N LEU A 539 -0.72 -6.20 20.32
CA LEU A 539 -1.63 -6.83 19.34
C LEU A 539 -1.11 -8.17 18.81
N GLY A 540 -0.55 -9.01 19.72
CA GLY A 540 -0.01 -10.32 19.38
C GLY A 540 1.42 -10.32 18.82
N HIS A 541 1.98 -9.18 18.45
CA HIS A 541 3.36 -9.05 17.99
C HIS A 541 4.35 -8.96 19.15
N PRO A 542 5.40 -9.76 19.20
CA PRO A 542 6.47 -9.56 20.17
C PRO A 542 7.23 -8.28 19.83
N VAL A 543 7.47 -7.47 20.85
CA VAL A 543 8.15 -6.17 20.73
C VAL A 543 9.42 -6.16 21.54
N GLN A 544 10.52 -5.72 20.95
CA GLN A 544 11.77 -5.50 21.67
C GLN A 544 12.49 -4.27 21.14
N ALA A 545 13.02 -3.45 22.06
CA ALA A 545 13.66 -2.18 21.73
C ALA A 545 15.14 -2.16 22.11
N ALA A 546 15.94 -1.51 21.29
CA ALA A 546 17.33 -1.17 21.52
C ALA A 546 17.55 0.34 21.51
N TYR A 547 18.48 0.84 22.31
CA TYR A 547 18.90 2.25 22.30
C TYR A 547 20.13 2.40 21.42
N LEU A 548 20.07 3.30 20.44
CA LEU A 548 21.18 3.60 19.53
C LEU A 548 21.62 5.05 19.75
N THR A 549 22.95 5.24 19.72
CA THR A 549 23.61 6.53 19.77
C THR A 549 24.44 6.66 18.50
N VAL A 550 24.09 7.58 17.62
CA VAL A 550 24.67 7.71 16.28
C VAL A 550 25.31 9.09 16.12
N PRO A 551 26.64 9.22 16.30
CA PRO A 551 27.36 10.47 16.09
C PRO A 551 27.21 11.01 14.65
N PRO A 552 27.49 12.31 14.42
CA PRO A 552 27.49 12.89 13.07
C PRO A 552 28.40 12.14 12.10
N GLY A 553 27.86 11.76 10.94
CA GLY A 553 28.58 11.04 9.89
C GLY A 553 28.82 9.55 10.17
N GLU A 554 28.33 9.01 11.28
CA GLU A 554 28.49 7.61 11.67
C GLU A 554 27.20 6.83 11.50
N SER A 555 27.32 5.49 11.63
CA SER A 555 26.21 4.55 11.60
C SER A 555 26.25 3.65 12.84
N SER A 556 25.07 3.21 13.29
CA SER A 556 24.95 2.17 14.32
C SER A 556 23.93 1.14 13.85
N THR A 557 24.22 -0.14 14.12
CA THR A 557 23.44 -1.26 13.63
C THR A 557 22.90 -2.08 14.79
N VAL A 558 21.60 -2.34 14.75
CA VAL A 558 20.97 -3.31 15.66
C VAL A 558 20.58 -4.57 14.88
N VAL A 559 20.83 -5.71 15.49
CA VAL A 559 20.49 -7.04 14.96
C VAL A 559 19.64 -7.78 15.97
N TRP A 560 18.48 -8.27 15.55
CA TRP A 560 17.63 -9.18 16.31
C TRP A 560 17.67 -10.57 15.67
N GLU A 561 17.91 -11.58 16.47
CA GLU A 561 17.77 -12.98 16.09
C GLU A 561 16.45 -13.52 16.66
N LEU A 562 15.64 -14.15 15.82
CA LEU A 562 14.31 -14.64 16.19
C LEU A 562 14.20 -16.14 15.95
N GLU A 563 13.32 -16.76 16.73
CA GLU A 563 12.70 -18.04 16.43
C GLU A 563 11.22 -17.76 16.16
N GLU A 564 10.77 -17.94 14.92
CA GLU A 564 9.43 -17.58 14.47
C GLU A 564 8.66 -18.79 13.93
N PRO A 565 7.32 -18.80 13.99
CA PRO A 565 6.51 -19.84 13.37
C PRO A 565 6.77 -19.94 11.86
N SER A 566 6.82 -21.19 11.34
CA SER A 566 6.82 -21.46 9.91
C SER A 566 5.39 -21.36 9.39
N VAL A 567 4.98 -20.18 8.93
CA VAL A 567 3.63 -19.86 8.48
C VAL A 567 3.64 -19.49 7.00
N PRO A 568 2.55 -19.77 6.24
CA PRO A 568 2.42 -19.32 4.87
C PRO A 568 2.25 -17.80 4.79
N GLY A 569 2.47 -17.25 3.60
CA GLY A 569 2.30 -15.84 3.30
C GLY A 569 3.62 -15.16 2.92
N GLU A 570 3.50 -14.02 2.27
CA GLU A 570 4.64 -13.18 1.95
C GLU A 570 5.12 -12.41 3.18
N ALA A 571 6.43 -12.24 3.29
CA ALA A 571 7.01 -11.47 4.38
C ALA A 571 6.74 -9.97 4.21
N VAL A 572 6.24 -9.34 5.27
CA VAL A 572 5.88 -7.91 5.28
C VAL A 572 6.85 -7.12 6.13
N VAL A 573 7.48 -6.09 5.55
CA VAL A 573 8.32 -5.11 6.25
C VAL A 573 7.76 -3.72 5.98
N PRO A 574 6.92 -3.18 6.88
CA PRO A 574 6.32 -1.85 6.70
C PRO A 574 7.37 -0.75 6.73
N LYS A 575 7.12 0.33 5.99
CA LYS A 575 7.92 1.56 6.06
C LYS A 575 7.29 2.51 7.08
N GLN A 576 8.00 2.82 8.15
CA GLN A 576 7.61 3.94 9.01
C GLN A 576 7.75 5.25 8.21
N PRO A 577 6.74 6.14 8.16
CA PRO A 577 6.73 7.34 7.34
C PRO A 577 7.62 8.44 7.94
N LEU A 578 8.93 8.31 7.82
CA LEU A 578 9.91 9.35 8.15
C LEU A 578 10.30 10.15 6.90
N VAL A 579 11.35 10.99 7.02
CA VAL A 579 11.83 11.83 5.92
C VAL A 579 12.54 11.02 4.85
N ASP A 580 13.37 10.06 5.29
CA ASP A 580 14.08 9.14 4.39
C ASP A 580 13.15 8.09 3.77
N ASP A 581 13.53 7.57 2.62
CA ASP A 581 12.97 6.32 2.07
C ASP A 581 13.95 5.19 2.39
N PRO A 582 13.64 4.30 3.35
CA PRO A 582 14.58 3.28 3.79
C PRO A 582 14.87 2.26 2.69
N SER A 583 16.14 1.83 2.58
CA SER A 583 16.49 0.62 1.85
C SER A 583 15.94 -0.59 2.61
N ILE A 584 15.15 -1.43 1.95
CA ILE A 584 14.58 -2.65 2.54
C ILE A 584 14.93 -3.87 1.70
N THR A 585 15.57 -4.85 2.32
CA THR A 585 15.89 -6.15 1.72
C THR A 585 15.14 -7.25 2.45
N VAL A 586 14.38 -8.06 1.72
CA VAL A 586 13.63 -9.20 2.26
C VAL A 586 14.09 -10.47 1.56
N ASP A 587 14.64 -11.41 2.33
CA ASP A 587 15.04 -12.74 1.88
C ASP A 587 14.45 -13.78 2.86
N VAL A 588 13.15 -14.00 2.71
CA VAL A 588 12.33 -14.84 3.59
C VAL A 588 11.59 -15.85 2.71
N PRO A 589 12.08 -17.11 2.65
CA PRO A 589 11.41 -18.14 1.87
C PRO A 589 9.96 -18.37 2.34
N GLN A 590 9.06 -18.54 1.38
CA GLN A 590 7.67 -18.90 1.67
C GLN A 590 7.60 -20.32 2.24
N CYS A 591 6.71 -20.53 3.17
CA CYS A 591 6.33 -21.83 3.69
C CYS A 591 5.10 -22.37 2.93
#